data_cef4f26591c96098b51f03ec00168926
#
_entry.id   cef4f26591c96098b51f03ec00168926
#
_cell.length_a   1.000
_cell.length_b   1.000
_cell.length_c   1.000
_cell.angle_alpha   90.00
_cell.angle_beta   90.00
_cell.angle_gamma   90.00
#
_symmetry.space_group_name_H-M   'P 1'
#
loop_
_entity.id
_entity.type
_entity.pdbx_description
1 polymer ?
#
loop_
_entity_poly.entity_id
_entity_poly.type
_entity_poly.pdbx_seq_one_letter_code
_entity_poly.pdbx_strand_id
1 'polypeptide(L)'
;IGHGDGFEFNTEESIPDKWTTIVNNAGQATRMCSCPRQAQFLEYVEHTFAQYALQCKPSVVWLDDDLRITEHWPAKMLCFCNTCISLFNQKYGYSYEAASLLVAMNGNADNGILRSRWIEFSQESLAQVARSVARGVHAVSPETIVGLQHPNFHRELLEGYDWTPVFEAIKDETGKAPASRPGSGFYDDHEPRGMIRKAFDMARQIRRLPAYVTQIAAEIEGHPHRHTGKSPDGLCTESLLYLSMGATQLSYAIICSALEPMSWYAGNYFGPLSACRSFYEEYVEFNRGTQPGGLNPYISPDFVLRPHYPGEPAFGWFTTGANDVISELATLG
;
A
#
# COMPACT_ATOMS: atom_id res chain seq x y z
N ILE A 1 7.92 -1.26 -7.95
CA ILE A 1 6.91 -0.89 -8.62
C ILE A 1 6.72 -1.84 -9.76
N GLY A 2 6.05 -2.86 -9.51
CA GLY A 2 5.73 -4.01 -10.33
C GLY A 2 5.90 -5.28 -9.53
N HIS A 3 4.91 -6.11 -9.59
CA HIS A 3 5.00 -7.48 -9.15
C HIS A 3 6.04 -8.18 -10.01
N GLY A 4 7.18 -8.56 -9.45
CA GLY A 4 8.29 -9.11 -10.21
C GLY A 4 7.98 -10.30 -11.10
N ASP A 5 6.89 -11.01 -10.89
CA ASP A 5 6.62 -12.31 -11.54
C ASP A 5 5.61 -12.28 -12.69
N GLY A 6 5.15 -11.17 -13.13
CA GLY A 6 4.13 -11.10 -14.18
C GLY A 6 4.33 -10.00 -15.20
N PHE A 7 5.38 -9.21 -15.05
CA PHE A 7 5.63 -8.06 -15.88
C PHE A 7 6.65 -8.33 -16.98
N GLU A 8 6.56 -7.49 -17.99
CA GLU A 8 7.45 -7.43 -19.15
C GLU A 8 8.95 -7.37 -18.79
N PHE A 9 9.27 -6.97 -17.56
CA PHE A 9 10.63 -6.81 -17.03
C PHE A 9 11.08 -7.93 -16.10
N ASN A 10 10.58 -9.13 -16.28
CA ASN A 10 10.91 -10.31 -15.47
C ASN A 10 12.35 -10.79 -15.62
N THR A 11 13.05 -10.38 -16.66
CA THR A 11 14.44 -10.78 -16.92
C THR A 11 15.33 -9.56 -16.97
N GLU A 12 16.61 -9.74 -16.64
CA GLU A 12 17.61 -8.68 -16.78
C GLU A 12 17.69 -8.14 -18.22
N GLU A 13 17.32 -8.95 -19.20
CA GLU A 13 17.31 -8.60 -20.63
C GLU A 13 16.15 -7.66 -21.00
N SER A 14 15.09 -7.62 -20.19
CA SER A 14 13.90 -6.81 -20.46
C SER A 14 13.90 -5.44 -19.77
N ILE A 15 14.78 -5.20 -18.81
CA ILE A 15 14.95 -3.86 -18.24
C ILE A 15 15.75 -3.01 -19.22
N PRO A 16 15.21 -1.85 -19.68
CA PRO A 16 15.96 -0.98 -20.56
C PRO A 16 17.31 -0.56 -19.94
N ASP A 17 18.40 -0.67 -20.64
CA ASP A 17 19.76 -0.34 -20.19
C ASP A 17 19.91 1.04 -19.57
N LYS A 18 18.99 1.95 -19.87
CA LYS A 18 18.99 3.32 -19.39
C LYS A 18 18.23 3.51 -18.07
N TRP A 19 17.58 2.47 -17.58
CA TRP A 19 16.77 2.57 -16.37
C TRP A 19 17.61 2.23 -15.14
N THR A 20 17.49 3.07 -14.13
CA THR A 20 18.06 2.84 -12.81
C THR A 20 17.04 2.10 -11.95
N THR A 21 17.40 0.94 -11.46
CA THR A 21 16.59 0.20 -10.51
C THR A 21 16.80 0.74 -9.08
N ILE A 22 15.94 0.31 -8.15
CA ILE A 22 16.11 0.62 -6.73
C ILE A 22 17.43 0.02 -6.26
N VAL A 23 18.23 0.81 -5.54
CA VAL A 23 19.55 0.41 -5.01
C VAL A 23 19.48 0.46 -3.49
N ASN A 24 19.95 -0.58 -2.82
CA ASN A 24 20.00 -0.62 -1.36
C ASN A 24 21.18 0.21 -0.81
N ASN A 25 21.22 0.31 0.51
CA ASN A 25 22.28 1.01 1.24
C ASN A 25 23.68 0.39 1.11
N ALA A 26 23.80 -0.84 0.60
CA ALA A 26 25.07 -1.50 0.28
C ALA A 26 25.48 -1.37 -1.19
N GLY A 27 24.72 -0.57 -1.99
CA GLY A 27 24.98 -0.39 -3.42
C GLY A 27 24.50 -1.53 -4.32
N GLN A 28 23.70 -2.45 -3.80
CA GLN A 28 23.15 -3.55 -4.58
C GLN A 28 21.83 -3.13 -5.21
N ALA A 29 21.69 -3.33 -6.53
CA ALA A 29 20.50 -3.00 -7.29
C ALA A 29 19.47 -4.13 -7.24
N THR A 30 18.19 -3.79 -7.25
CA THR A 30 17.10 -4.75 -7.52
C THR A 30 17.12 -5.14 -8.99
N ARG A 31 16.55 -6.32 -9.30
CA ARG A 31 16.44 -6.77 -10.70
C ARG A 31 15.22 -6.25 -11.42
N MET A 32 14.15 -5.95 -10.70
CA MET A 32 12.81 -5.80 -11.28
C MET A 32 12.06 -4.52 -10.86
N CYS A 33 12.65 -3.70 -9.99
CA CYS A 33 11.99 -2.51 -9.47
C CYS A 33 12.72 -1.25 -9.89
N SER A 34 12.07 -0.43 -10.69
CA SER A 34 12.62 0.84 -11.16
C SER A 34 12.63 1.90 -10.07
N CYS A 35 13.66 2.74 -10.09
CA CYS A 35 13.73 3.89 -9.20
C CYS A 35 12.59 4.88 -9.51
N PRO A 36 11.76 5.27 -8.53
CA PRO A 36 10.61 6.15 -8.75
C PRO A 36 10.98 7.60 -9.12
N ARG A 37 12.27 7.96 -9.02
CA ARG A 37 12.77 9.30 -9.39
C ARG A 37 13.35 9.38 -10.81
N GLN A 38 13.26 8.30 -11.57
CA GLN A 38 13.80 8.26 -12.92
C GLN A 38 12.78 8.76 -13.93
N ALA A 39 13.12 9.81 -14.71
CA ALA A 39 12.22 10.43 -15.66
C ALA A 39 11.65 9.44 -16.70
N GLN A 40 12.50 8.60 -17.27
CA GLN A 40 12.10 7.62 -18.28
C GLN A 40 11.09 6.59 -17.72
N PHE A 41 11.23 6.21 -16.45
CA PHE A 41 10.27 5.34 -15.78
C PHE A 41 8.93 6.06 -15.57
N LEU A 42 8.94 7.32 -15.15
CA LEU A 42 7.73 8.12 -14.97
C LEU A 42 6.97 8.32 -16.29
N GLU A 43 7.69 8.60 -17.39
CA GLU A 43 7.11 8.69 -18.74
C GLU A 43 6.50 7.37 -19.20
N TYR A 44 7.20 6.26 -18.95
CA TYR A 44 6.70 4.92 -19.28
C TYR A 44 5.41 4.60 -18.52
N VAL A 45 5.37 4.85 -17.21
CA VAL A 45 4.18 4.63 -16.39
C VAL A 45 3.02 5.48 -16.87
N GLU A 46 3.23 6.77 -17.13
CA GLU A 46 2.22 7.69 -17.66
C GLU A 46 1.63 7.15 -18.97
N HIS A 47 2.48 6.80 -19.92
CA HIS A 47 2.05 6.27 -21.22
C HIS A 47 1.30 4.94 -21.10
N THR A 48 1.81 4.02 -20.28
CA THR A 48 1.23 2.69 -20.09
C THR A 48 -0.18 2.78 -19.52
N PHE A 49 -0.36 3.58 -18.47
CA PHE A 49 -1.68 3.75 -17.87
C PHE A 49 -2.65 4.54 -18.76
N ALA A 50 -2.15 5.46 -19.58
CA ALA A 50 -2.94 6.10 -20.62
C ALA A 50 -3.48 5.07 -21.64
N GLN A 51 -2.63 4.13 -22.08
CA GLN A 51 -3.06 3.08 -23.01
C GLN A 51 -4.12 2.15 -22.39
N TYR A 52 -3.95 1.73 -21.13
CA TYR A 52 -4.96 0.93 -20.44
C TYR A 52 -6.28 1.69 -20.30
N ALA A 53 -6.24 2.95 -19.87
CA ALA A 53 -7.45 3.76 -19.73
C ALA A 53 -8.17 3.97 -21.05
N LEU A 54 -7.43 4.22 -22.14
CA LEU A 54 -7.98 4.41 -23.48
C LEU A 54 -8.69 3.15 -23.99
N GLN A 55 -8.06 1.99 -23.81
CA GLN A 55 -8.56 0.72 -24.36
C GLN A 55 -9.66 0.10 -23.50
N CYS A 56 -9.52 0.12 -22.17
CA CYS A 56 -10.42 -0.56 -21.26
C CYS A 56 -11.55 0.34 -20.75
N LYS A 57 -11.38 1.67 -20.78
CA LYS A 57 -12.36 2.66 -20.27
C LYS A 57 -12.86 2.30 -18.86
N PRO A 58 -11.97 2.07 -17.90
CA PRO A 58 -12.34 1.62 -16.58
C PRO A 58 -13.02 2.73 -15.78
N SER A 59 -13.91 2.36 -14.86
CA SER A 59 -14.47 3.32 -13.90
C SER A 59 -13.43 3.71 -12.84
N VAL A 60 -12.55 2.78 -12.47
CA VAL A 60 -11.48 2.99 -11.50
C VAL A 60 -10.20 2.31 -12.00
N VAL A 61 -9.08 2.99 -11.83
CA VAL A 61 -7.72 2.43 -11.98
C VAL A 61 -7.08 2.40 -10.59
N TRP A 62 -6.54 1.27 -10.21
CA TRP A 62 -5.85 1.09 -8.93
C TRP A 62 -4.34 1.09 -9.12
N LEU A 63 -3.66 1.94 -8.34
CA LEU A 63 -2.25 1.76 -8.03
C LEU A 63 -2.16 0.62 -7.02
N ASP A 64 -1.43 -0.40 -7.36
CA ASP A 64 -1.27 -1.61 -6.55
C ASP A 64 -0.43 -1.37 -5.29
N ASP A 65 -0.50 -2.26 -4.30
CA ASP A 65 0.26 -2.18 -3.05
C ASP A 65 1.78 -2.35 -3.24
N ASP A 66 2.21 -2.70 -4.44
CA ASP A 66 3.61 -2.65 -4.86
C ASP A 66 4.12 -1.23 -5.21
N LEU A 67 3.25 -0.21 -5.14
CA LEU A 67 3.69 1.19 -5.11
C LEU A 67 4.38 1.47 -3.77
N ARG A 68 5.56 0.92 -3.60
CA ARG A 68 6.41 1.07 -2.41
C ARG A 68 7.89 1.05 -2.80
N ILE A 69 8.74 1.58 -1.93
CA ILE A 69 10.20 1.57 -2.12
C ILE A 69 10.87 0.53 -1.19
N THR A 70 10.08 -0.18 -0.44
CA THR A 70 10.52 -1.17 0.54
C THR A 70 10.25 -2.59 0.08
N GLU A 71 10.96 -3.56 0.67
CA GLU A 71 10.77 -5.01 0.44
C GLU A 71 10.91 -5.48 -1.02
N HIS A 72 11.72 -4.82 -1.80
CA HIS A 72 12.10 -5.27 -3.13
C HIS A 72 13.51 -5.85 -3.08
N TRP A 73 13.64 -7.16 -2.92
CA TRP A 73 14.93 -7.81 -2.77
C TRP A 73 15.91 -7.47 -3.91
N PRO A 74 17.20 -7.14 -3.63
CA PRO A 74 17.86 -7.06 -2.32
C PRO A 74 17.63 -5.72 -1.58
N ALA A 75 16.91 -4.77 -2.15
CA ALA A 75 16.56 -3.52 -1.51
C ALA A 75 15.37 -3.73 -0.57
N LYS A 76 15.65 -3.86 0.71
CA LYS A 76 14.63 -4.00 1.77
C LYS A 76 14.10 -2.65 2.25
N MET A 77 14.81 -1.60 1.96
CA MET A 77 14.54 -0.23 2.41
C MET A 77 14.77 0.69 1.22
N LEU A 78 14.21 1.84 1.25
CA LEU A 78 14.31 3.01 0.38
C LEU A 78 15.44 2.98 -0.69
N CYS A 79 15.38 3.85 -1.69
CA CYS A 79 16.34 3.84 -2.80
C CYS A 79 17.55 4.74 -2.53
N PHE A 80 18.73 4.16 -2.48
CA PHE A 80 20.03 4.85 -2.30
C PHE A 80 20.82 5.04 -3.61
N CYS A 81 20.15 5.02 -4.78
CA CYS A 81 20.84 5.29 -6.03
C CYS A 81 21.34 6.74 -6.12
N ASN A 82 22.31 6.98 -7.00
CA ASN A 82 22.92 8.31 -7.15
C ASN A 82 21.89 9.42 -7.43
N THR A 83 20.85 9.13 -8.21
CA THR A 83 19.78 10.09 -8.50
C THR A 83 19.05 10.48 -7.21
N CYS A 84 18.62 9.50 -6.39
CA CYS A 84 17.93 9.77 -5.14
C CYS A 84 18.81 10.54 -4.15
N ILE A 85 20.06 10.15 -3.98
CA ILE A 85 21.02 10.85 -3.11
C ILE A 85 21.23 12.30 -3.57
N SER A 86 21.43 12.52 -4.88
CA SER A 86 21.64 13.87 -5.42
C SER A 86 20.43 14.77 -5.22
N LEU A 87 19.23 14.26 -5.50
CA LEU A 87 17.98 15.00 -5.31
C LEU A 87 17.70 15.30 -3.84
N PHE A 88 17.97 14.36 -2.95
CA PHE A 88 17.85 14.55 -1.52
C PHE A 88 18.80 15.63 -1.01
N ASN A 89 20.07 15.56 -1.40
CA ASN A 89 21.07 16.56 -1.06
C ASN A 89 20.66 17.96 -1.57
N GLN A 90 20.21 18.05 -2.81
CA GLN A 90 19.73 19.31 -3.39
C GLN A 90 18.53 19.87 -2.61
N LYS A 91 17.55 19.04 -2.28
CA LYS A 91 16.33 19.47 -1.58
C LYS A 91 16.64 20.06 -0.20
N TYR A 92 17.51 19.39 0.56
CA TYR A 92 17.74 19.74 1.97
C TYR A 92 19.07 20.44 2.25
N GLY A 93 19.87 20.75 1.22
CA GLY A 93 21.15 21.43 1.37
C GLY A 93 22.24 20.56 1.98
N TYR A 94 22.21 19.24 1.71
CA TYR A 94 23.20 18.30 2.17
C TYR A 94 24.24 17.95 1.08
N SER A 95 25.26 17.19 1.49
CA SER A 95 26.33 16.70 0.60
C SER A 95 26.73 15.25 0.95
N TYR A 96 25.73 14.41 1.29
CA TYR A 96 25.98 13.03 1.64
C TYR A 96 26.26 12.14 0.40
N GLU A 97 27.08 11.15 0.59
CA GLU A 97 27.08 9.91 -0.18
C GLU A 97 26.20 8.87 0.51
N ALA A 98 25.79 7.80 -0.20
CA ALA A 98 24.89 6.79 0.33
C ALA A 98 25.37 6.20 1.66
N ALA A 99 26.65 5.83 1.76
CA ALA A 99 27.21 5.27 2.97
C ALA A 99 27.25 6.26 4.14
N SER A 100 27.64 7.52 3.88
CA SER A 100 27.71 8.56 4.91
C SER A 100 26.31 8.99 5.37
N LEU A 101 25.33 9.00 4.48
CA LEU A 101 23.94 9.27 4.83
C LEU A 101 23.40 8.20 5.80
N LEU A 102 23.66 6.92 5.51
CA LEU A 102 23.24 5.83 6.39
C LEU A 102 23.88 5.92 7.78
N VAL A 103 25.18 6.22 7.84
CA VAL A 103 25.89 6.44 9.13
C VAL A 103 25.29 7.61 9.89
N ALA A 104 24.99 8.71 9.20
CA ALA A 104 24.36 9.88 9.83
C ALA A 104 22.95 9.59 10.35
N MET A 105 22.14 8.82 9.59
CA MET A 105 20.81 8.40 10.01
C MET A 105 20.81 7.44 11.19
N ASN A 106 21.85 6.64 11.35
CA ASN A 106 22.04 5.77 12.52
C ASN A 106 22.46 6.55 13.78
N GLY A 107 23.01 7.74 13.62
CA GLY A 107 23.34 8.63 14.73
C GLY A 107 22.09 9.31 15.28
N ASN A 108 22.16 9.73 16.55
CA ASN A 108 21.08 10.49 17.20
C ASN A 108 21.37 11.98 17.31
N ALA A 109 22.37 12.50 16.60
CA ALA A 109 22.89 13.84 16.76
C ALA A 109 21.86 14.94 16.40
N ASP A 110 20.92 14.64 15.53
CA ASP A 110 19.89 15.56 15.05
C ASP A 110 18.46 15.20 15.49
N ASN A 111 18.31 14.37 16.53
CA ASN A 111 17.01 13.94 17.04
C ASN A 111 16.09 13.29 16.00
N GLY A 112 16.66 12.63 14.98
CA GLY A 112 15.89 11.94 13.94
C GLY A 112 15.43 12.82 12.77
N ILE A 113 15.80 14.09 12.71
CA ILE A 113 15.42 15.01 11.62
C ILE A 113 15.85 14.47 10.26
N LEU A 114 17.06 13.92 10.16
CA LEU A 114 17.58 13.37 8.91
C LEU A 114 16.76 12.16 8.45
N ARG A 115 16.34 11.29 9.39
CA ARG A 115 15.45 10.15 9.08
C ARG A 115 14.08 10.63 8.59
N SER A 116 13.50 11.62 9.27
CA SER A 116 12.23 12.24 8.87
C SER A 116 12.29 12.78 7.45
N ARG A 117 13.34 13.52 7.12
CA ARG A 117 13.55 14.07 5.77
C ARG A 117 13.73 12.98 4.71
N TRP A 118 14.40 11.87 5.05
CA TRP A 118 14.57 10.76 4.12
C TRP A 118 13.24 10.04 3.83
N ILE A 119 12.42 9.85 4.85
CA ILE A 119 11.07 9.29 4.70
C ILE A 119 10.17 10.23 3.88
N GLU A 120 10.15 11.53 4.21
CA GLU A 120 9.40 12.54 3.45
C GLU A 120 9.81 12.54 1.97
N PHE A 121 11.10 12.52 1.68
CA PHE A 121 11.61 12.43 0.32
C PHE A 121 11.16 11.16 -0.40
N SER A 122 11.08 10.04 0.32
CA SER A 122 10.62 8.76 -0.21
C SER A 122 9.12 8.78 -0.52
N GLN A 123 8.31 9.33 0.36
CA GLN A 123 6.87 9.55 0.12
C GLN A 123 6.61 10.44 -1.09
N GLU A 124 7.36 11.52 -1.24
CA GLU A 124 7.28 12.38 -2.43
C GLU A 124 7.68 11.62 -3.72
N SER A 125 8.59 10.64 -3.60
CA SER A 125 8.97 9.82 -4.75
C SER A 125 7.82 8.94 -5.21
N LEU A 126 7.07 8.36 -4.28
CA LEU A 126 5.85 7.61 -4.58
C LEU A 126 4.73 8.51 -5.12
N ALA A 127 4.57 9.69 -4.54
CA ALA A 127 3.61 10.68 -5.01
C ALA A 127 3.87 11.11 -6.46
N GLN A 128 5.13 11.19 -6.91
CA GLN A 128 5.46 11.46 -8.31
C GLN A 128 5.01 10.36 -9.25
N VAL A 129 5.16 9.09 -8.87
CA VAL A 129 4.65 7.96 -9.66
C VAL A 129 3.13 8.03 -9.76
N ALA A 130 2.46 8.25 -8.63
CA ALA A 130 1.00 8.40 -8.61
C ALA A 130 0.51 9.56 -9.49
N ARG A 131 1.22 10.69 -9.49
CA ARG A 131 0.94 11.83 -10.37
C ARG A 131 1.07 11.46 -11.84
N SER A 132 2.12 10.72 -12.23
CA SER A 132 2.30 10.28 -13.61
C SER A 132 1.18 9.34 -14.04
N VAL A 133 0.77 8.38 -13.20
CA VAL A 133 -0.39 7.52 -13.47
C VAL A 133 -1.66 8.35 -13.65
N ALA A 134 -1.93 9.25 -12.71
CA ALA A 134 -3.12 10.10 -12.74
C ALA A 134 -3.18 10.97 -14.00
N ARG A 135 -2.06 11.56 -14.40
CA ARG A 135 -1.94 12.36 -15.64
C ARG A 135 -2.22 11.52 -16.87
N GLY A 136 -1.57 10.35 -17.00
CA GLY A 136 -1.78 9.45 -18.13
C GLY A 136 -3.23 9.00 -18.27
N VAL A 137 -3.86 8.58 -17.17
CA VAL A 137 -5.26 8.17 -17.15
C VAL A 137 -6.18 9.32 -17.55
N HIS A 138 -6.05 10.48 -16.91
CA HIS A 138 -6.94 11.61 -17.14
C HIS A 138 -6.78 12.29 -18.49
N ALA A 139 -5.60 12.18 -19.12
CA ALA A 139 -5.39 12.68 -20.48
C ALA A 139 -6.32 12.01 -21.52
N VAL A 140 -6.76 10.78 -21.28
CA VAL A 140 -7.59 9.99 -22.20
C VAL A 140 -8.94 9.57 -21.63
N SER A 141 -9.10 9.55 -20.32
CA SER A 141 -10.32 9.14 -19.62
C SER A 141 -10.54 9.99 -18.36
N PRO A 142 -10.97 11.26 -18.49
CA PRO A 142 -11.08 12.20 -17.37
C PRO A 142 -12.15 11.79 -16.33
N GLU A 143 -13.04 10.87 -16.65
CA GLU A 143 -14.05 10.37 -15.70
C GLU A 143 -13.55 9.19 -14.85
N THR A 144 -12.44 8.54 -15.23
CA THR A 144 -11.86 7.44 -14.48
C THR A 144 -11.31 7.93 -13.13
N ILE A 145 -11.70 7.25 -12.06
CA ILE A 145 -11.14 7.49 -10.73
C ILE A 145 -9.79 6.77 -10.63
N VAL A 146 -8.79 7.45 -10.09
CA VAL A 146 -7.52 6.82 -9.75
C VAL A 146 -7.51 6.55 -8.24
N GLY A 147 -7.23 5.33 -7.85
CA GLY A 147 -7.20 4.91 -6.46
C GLY A 147 -5.86 4.29 -6.08
N LEU A 148 -5.62 4.19 -4.78
CA LEU A 148 -4.44 3.55 -4.20
C LEU A 148 -4.87 2.32 -3.41
N GLN A 149 -4.27 1.17 -3.72
CA GLN A 149 -4.25 0.01 -2.86
C GLN A 149 -3.07 0.17 -1.90
N HIS A 150 -3.34 0.17 -0.61
CA HIS A 150 -2.29 0.30 0.40
C HIS A 150 -1.59 -1.04 0.61
N PRO A 151 -0.30 -1.06 0.88
CA PRO A 151 0.35 -2.22 1.46
C PRO A 151 -0.24 -2.50 2.86
N ASN A 152 0.08 -3.65 3.43
CA ASN A 152 -0.32 -3.92 4.80
C ASN A 152 0.32 -2.91 5.77
N PHE A 153 -0.31 -2.74 6.94
CA PHE A 153 0.07 -1.73 7.92
C PHE A 153 1.55 -1.77 8.35
N HIS A 154 2.15 -2.95 8.45
CA HIS A 154 3.57 -3.08 8.79
C HIS A 154 4.49 -2.48 7.71
N ARG A 155 4.13 -2.63 6.44
CA ARG A 155 4.86 -2.04 5.32
C ARG A 155 4.70 -0.54 5.26
N GLU A 156 3.52 -0.03 5.60
CA GLU A 156 3.28 1.41 5.67
C GLU A 156 4.19 2.13 6.68
N LEU A 157 4.58 1.46 7.74
CA LEU A 157 5.53 2.01 8.70
C LEU A 157 6.86 2.40 8.03
N LEU A 158 7.31 1.59 7.08
CA LEU A 158 8.53 1.82 6.31
C LEU A 158 8.43 2.99 5.33
N GLU A 159 7.23 3.27 4.84
CA GLU A 159 6.93 4.38 3.93
C GLU A 159 6.52 5.67 4.69
N GLY A 160 6.69 5.69 6.02
CA GLY A 160 6.43 6.85 6.85
C GLY A 160 4.99 7.02 7.29
N TYR A 161 4.15 6.02 7.15
CA TYR A 161 2.82 5.98 7.75
C TYR A 161 1.76 6.91 7.14
N ASP A 162 2.11 7.73 6.17
CA ASP A 162 1.26 8.78 5.63
C ASP A 162 1.20 8.71 4.10
N TRP A 163 0.05 8.34 3.58
CA TRP A 163 -0.23 8.29 2.15
C TRP A 163 -0.85 9.59 1.62
N THR A 164 -1.04 10.59 2.48
CA THR A 164 -1.59 11.89 2.09
C THR A 164 -0.88 12.50 0.88
N PRO A 165 0.47 12.49 0.78
CA PRO A 165 1.13 13.04 -0.39
C PRO A 165 0.78 12.33 -1.71
N VAL A 166 0.51 11.02 -1.66
CA VAL A 166 0.07 10.25 -2.84
C VAL A 166 -1.36 10.62 -3.23
N PHE A 167 -2.28 10.67 -2.26
CA PHE A 167 -3.66 11.07 -2.50
C PHE A 167 -3.77 12.52 -2.99
N GLU A 168 -2.99 13.43 -2.44
CA GLU A 168 -2.91 14.82 -2.89
C GLU A 168 -2.38 14.91 -4.32
N ALA A 169 -1.33 14.16 -4.65
CA ALA A 169 -0.78 14.14 -6.01
C ALA A 169 -1.80 13.67 -7.05
N ILE A 170 -2.61 12.67 -6.73
CA ILE A 170 -3.70 12.19 -7.58
C ILE A 170 -4.78 13.27 -7.71
N LYS A 171 -5.23 13.81 -6.58
CA LYS A 171 -6.29 14.82 -6.54
C LYS A 171 -5.92 16.09 -7.28
N ASP A 172 -4.70 16.58 -7.09
CA ASP A 172 -4.20 17.79 -7.74
C ASP A 172 -4.13 17.64 -9.27
N GLU A 173 -3.72 16.44 -9.73
CA GLU A 173 -3.61 16.17 -11.16
C GLU A 173 -4.98 15.95 -11.81
N THR A 174 -5.92 15.33 -11.10
CA THR A 174 -7.21 14.91 -11.66
C THR A 174 -8.36 15.87 -11.34
N GLY A 175 -8.23 16.68 -10.31
CA GLY A 175 -9.34 17.47 -9.76
C GLY A 175 -10.42 16.64 -9.06
N LYS A 176 -10.23 15.32 -8.95
CA LYS A 176 -11.20 14.37 -8.37
C LYS A 176 -10.68 13.76 -7.07
N ALA A 177 -11.59 13.39 -6.18
CA ALA A 177 -11.26 12.63 -4.99
C ALA A 177 -10.78 11.21 -5.41
N PRO A 178 -9.59 10.78 -4.99
CA PRO A 178 -9.12 9.42 -5.25
C PRO A 178 -9.87 8.40 -4.40
N ALA A 179 -9.84 7.13 -4.83
CA ALA A 179 -10.33 6.00 -4.05
C ALA A 179 -9.20 5.38 -3.22
N SER A 180 -9.57 4.72 -2.11
CA SER A 180 -8.65 3.96 -1.26
C SER A 180 -9.04 2.49 -1.24
N ARG A 181 -8.05 1.60 -1.31
CA ARG A 181 -8.18 0.18 -1.04
C ARG A 181 -7.22 -0.18 0.08
N PRO A 182 -7.67 -0.15 1.36
CA PRO A 182 -6.83 -0.57 2.47
C PRO A 182 -6.41 -2.02 2.32
N GLY A 183 -5.11 -2.29 2.40
CA GLY A 183 -4.53 -3.61 2.41
C GLY A 183 -4.16 -4.02 3.82
N SER A 184 -4.22 -5.31 4.15
CA SER A 184 -3.89 -5.81 5.47
C SER A 184 -3.41 -7.27 5.45
N GLY A 185 -3.04 -7.74 4.27
CA GLY A 185 -2.57 -9.11 4.09
C GLY A 185 -3.70 -10.13 3.97
N PHE A 186 -3.32 -11.38 4.10
CA PHE A 186 -4.19 -12.52 3.85
C PHE A 186 -4.87 -13.00 5.12
N TYR A 187 -6.05 -13.57 4.95
CA TYR A 187 -6.77 -14.31 5.98
C TYR A 187 -7.28 -15.61 5.40
N ASP A 188 -7.18 -16.68 6.15
CA ASP A 188 -7.90 -17.93 5.94
C ASP A 188 -8.52 -18.45 7.25
N ASP A 189 -9.44 -19.41 7.15
CA ASP A 189 -10.19 -19.91 8.30
C ASP A 189 -9.35 -20.79 9.25
N HIS A 190 -8.09 -21.11 8.90
CA HIS A 190 -7.16 -21.82 9.77
C HIS A 190 -6.62 -20.93 10.91
N GLU A 191 -6.61 -19.59 10.69
CA GLU A 191 -6.15 -18.63 11.66
C GLU A 191 -7.22 -17.53 11.87
N PRO A 192 -8.28 -17.83 12.63
CA PRO A 192 -9.42 -16.91 12.79
C PRO A 192 -9.02 -15.57 13.43
N ARG A 193 -7.96 -15.52 14.23
CA ARG A 193 -7.41 -14.27 14.77
C ARG A 193 -6.87 -13.35 13.68
N GLY A 194 -6.44 -13.92 12.56
CA GLY A 194 -5.97 -13.18 11.40
C GLY A 194 -7.01 -12.22 10.85
N MET A 195 -8.30 -12.60 10.86
CA MET A 195 -9.40 -11.75 10.40
C MET A 195 -9.55 -10.49 11.26
N ILE A 196 -9.47 -10.64 12.59
CA ILE A 196 -9.58 -9.52 13.53
C ILE A 196 -8.38 -8.58 13.35
N ARG A 197 -7.16 -9.13 13.28
CA ARG A 197 -5.94 -8.35 13.04
C ARG A 197 -6.03 -7.53 11.76
N LYS A 198 -6.42 -8.18 10.66
CA LYS A 198 -6.63 -7.54 9.37
C LYS A 198 -7.65 -6.41 9.45
N ALA A 199 -8.78 -6.62 10.13
CA ALA A 199 -9.80 -5.61 10.31
C ALA A 199 -9.27 -4.36 11.06
N PHE A 200 -8.48 -4.56 12.12
CA PHE A 200 -7.88 -3.45 12.87
C PHE A 200 -6.83 -2.70 12.07
N ASP A 201 -6.00 -3.40 11.32
CA ASP A 201 -5.00 -2.76 10.46
C ASP A 201 -5.68 -1.89 9.41
N MET A 202 -6.73 -2.40 8.80
CA MET A 202 -7.54 -1.64 7.85
C MET A 202 -8.21 -0.42 8.50
N ALA A 203 -8.78 -0.58 9.70
CA ALA A 203 -9.39 0.53 10.43
C ALA A 203 -8.37 1.65 10.73
N ARG A 204 -7.12 1.30 11.03
CA ARG A 204 -6.03 2.27 11.24
C ARG A 204 -5.69 3.02 9.95
N GLN A 205 -5.62 2.33 8.83
CA GLN A 205 -5.40 2.94 7.52
C GLN A 205 -6.55 3.89 7.17
N ILE A 206 -7.79 3.46 7.31
CA ILE A 206 -8.99 4.27 7.04
C ILE A 206 -9.01 5.56 7.87
N ARG A 207 -8.67 5.49 9.15
CA ARG A 207 -8.65 6.67 10.02
C ARG A 207 -7.60 7.73 9.66
N ARG A 208 -6.63 7.39 8.83
CA ARG A 208 -5.58 8.30 8.34
C ARG A 208 -5.85 8.85 6.96
N LEU A 209 -6.90 8.38 6.31
CA LEU A 209 -7.25 8.90 4.99
C LEU A 209 -7.63 10.38 5.09
N PRO A 210 -7.21 11.19 4.12
CA PRO A 210 -7.72 12.54 3.97
C PRO A 210 -9.26 12.54 3.88
N ALA A 211 -9.92 13.50 4.49
CA ALA A 211 -11.38 13.56 4.58
C ALA A 211 -12.12 13.55 3.23
N TYR A 212 -11.43 13.91 2.15
CA TYR A 212 -12.00 13.87 0.81
C TYR A 212 -11.99 12.46 0.17
N VAL A 213 -11.27 11.49 0.76
CA VAL A 213 -11.25 10.08 0.30
C VAL A 213 -12.42 9.36 0.95
N THR A 214 -13.51 9.22 0.20
CA THR A 214 -14.78 8.64 0.69
C THR A 214 -15.11 7.29 0.07
N GLN A 215 -14.45 6.93 -1.04
CA GLN A 215 -14.57 5.60 -1.65
C GLN A 215 -13.49 4.70 -1.07
N ILE A 216 -13.90 3.79 -0.18
CA ILE A 216 -13.00 2.91 0.57
C ILE A 216 -13.39 1.47 0.30
N ALA A 217 -12.63 0.80 -0.57
CA ALA A 217 -12.90 -0.57 -1.01
C ALA A 217 -12.01 -1.55 -0.23
N ALA A 218 -12.56 -2.21 0.78
CA ALA A 218 -11.81 -3.24 1.50
C ALA A 218 -11.43 -4.39 0.57
N GLU A 219 -10.15 -4.81 0.63
CA GLU A 219 -9.66 -5.95 -0.12
C GLU A 219 -9.92 -7.25 0.62
N ILE A 220 -10.55 -8.19 -0.08
CA ILE A 220 -10.83 -9.54 0.40
C ILE A 220 -10.19 -10.52 -0.55
N GLU A 221 -9.09 -11.13 -0.11
CA GLU A 221 -8.32 -12.07 -0.92
C GLU A 221 -8.56 -13.52 -0.52
N GLY A 222 -8.54 -14.40 -1.53
CA GLY A 222 -8.56 -15.85 -1.35
C GLY A 222 -7.20 -16.50 -1.23
N HIS A 223 -6.10 -15.72 -1.23
CA HIS A 223 -4.75 -16.29 -1.09
C HIS A 223 -4.61 -17.10 0.22
N PRO A 224 -3.97 -18.26 0.18
CA PRO A 224 -3.27 -18.93 -0.93
C PRO A 224 -4.18 -19.77 -1.87
N HIS A 225 -5.43 -19.35 -2.07
CA HIS A 225 -6.37 -19.91 -3.05
C HIS A 225 -6.62 -21.42 -2.89
N ARG A 226 -6.84 -21.87 -1.66
CA ARG A 226 -7.19 -23.25 -1.33
C ARG A 226 -8.69 -23.38 -1.19
N HIS A 227 -9.25 -24.51 -1.63
CA HIS A 227 -10.67 -24.86 -1.43
C HIS A 227 -11.16 -24.67 0.00
N THR A 228 -10.31 -25.00 0.96
CA THR A 228 -10.60 -24.96 2.37
C THR A 228 -10.05 -23.69 3.05
N GLY A 229 -9.57 -22.74 2.28
CA GLY A 229 -8.99 -21.51 2.83
C GLY A 229 -10.02 -20.58 3.45
N LYS A 230 -11.17 -20.46 2.78
CA LYS A 230 -12.29 -19.66 3.28
C LYS A 230 -13.60 -20.41 3.12
N SER A 231 -14.37 -20.49 4.20
CA SER A 231 -15.77 -20.93 4.15
C SER A 231 -16.67 -19.80 3.61
N PRO A 232 -17.85 -20.14 3.08
CA PRO A 232 -18.85 -19.12 2.72
C PRO A 232 -19.20 -18.20 3.88
N ASP A 233 -19.39 -18.75 5.08
CA ASP A 233 -19.72 -17.98 6.29
C ASP A 233 -18.54 -17.12 6.74
N GLY A 234 -17.32 -17.64 6.66
CA GLY A 234 -16.09 -16.89 6.95
C GLY A 234 -15.94 -15.66 6.00
N LEU A 235 -16.20 -15.88 4.71
CA LEU A 235 -16.14 -14.81 3.71
C LEU A 235 -17.20 -13.73 3.96
N CYS A 236 -18.42 -14.12 4.30
CA CYS A 236 -19.49 -13.18 4.65
C CYS A 236 -19.18 -12.44 5.95
N THR A 237 -18.64 -13.11 6.95
CA THR A 237 -18.25 -12.50 8.22
C THR A 237 -17.10 -11.51 8.04
N GLU A 238 -16.08 -11.88 7.28
CA GLU A 238 -14.96 -10.98 6.92
C GLU A 238 -15.46 -9.71 6.24
N SER A 239 -16.38 -9.86 5.28
CA SER A 239 -17.00 -8.74 4.58
C SER A 239 -17.71 -7.78 5.52
N LEU A 240 -18.55 -8.30 6.42
CA LEU A 240 -19.27 -7.48 7.40
C LEU A 240 -18.31 -6.79 8.37
N LEU A 241 -17.28 -7.51 8.83
CA LEU A 241 -16.31 -6.96 9.75
C LEU A 241 -15.57 -5.75 9.14
N TYR A 242 -15.20 -5.82 7.85
CA TYR A 242 -14.53 -4.69 7.21
C TYR A 242 -15.47 -3.49 6.98
N LEU A 243 -16.71 -3.75 6.65
CA LEU A 243 -17.73 -2.68 6.60
C LEU A 243 -17.89 -2.02 7.97
N SER A 244 -17.85 -2.80 9.07
CA SER A 244 -17.94 -2.26 10.43
C SER A 244 -16.72 -1.43 10.83
N MET A 245 -15.57 -1.62 10.18
CA MET A 245 -14.35 -0.83 10.40
C MET A 245 -14.30 0.47 9.57
N GLY A 246 -15.30 0.72 8.73
CA GLY A 246 -15.43 1.95 7.96
C GLY A 246 -15.21 1.81 6.47
N ALA A 247 -15.04 0.60 5.93
CA ALA A 247 -15.08 0.39 4.49
C ALA A 247 -16.47 0.75 3.93
N THR A 248 -16.51 1.34 2.74
CA THR A 248 -17.75 1.70 2.05
C THR A 248 -18.05 0.80 0.86
N GLN A 249 -17.07 -0.01 0.47
CA GLN A 249 -17.12 -0.94 -0.65
C GLN A 249 -16.30 -2.19 -0.32
N LEU A 250 -16.57 -3.28 -1.02
CA LEU A 250 -15.85 -4.53 -0.91
C LEU A 250 -15.26 -4.91 -2.27
N SER A 251 -14.01 -5.34 -2.29
CA SER A 251 -13.29 -5.75 -3.49
C SER A 251 -12.78 -7.18 -3.30
N TYR A 252 -13.27 -8.11 -4.12
CA TYR A 252 -13.01 -9.54 -3.94
C TYR A 252 -12.01 -10.07 -4.98
N ALA A 253 -10.88 -10.57 -4.52
CA ALA A 253 -9.89 -11.31 -5.28
C ALA A 253 -9.92 -12.81 -4.91
N ILE A 254 -11.08 -13.45 -5.06
CA ILE A 254 -11.36 -14.80 -4.56
C ILE A 254 -11.37 -15.89 -5.63
N ILE A 255 -11.22 -15.54 -6.91
CA ILE A 255 -11.20 -16.49 -8.04
C ILE A 255 -9.77 -16.76 -8.52
N CYS A 256 -8.78 -16.21 -7.89
CA CYS A 256 -7.39 -16.39 -8.31
C CYS A 256 -7.01 -17.88 -8.32
N SER A 257 -6.20 -18.26 -9.28
CA SER A 257 -5.75 -19.65 -9.50
C SER A 257 -6.84 -20.64 -9.91
N ALA A 258 -8.04 -20.19 -10.18
CA ALA A 258 -9.22 -20.87 -10.78
C ALA A 258 -9.04 -22.36 -11.10
N LEU A 259 -8.77 -23.16 -10.09
CA LEU A 259 -8.68 -24.61 -10.23
C LEU A 259 -10.08 -25.26 -10.25
N GLU A 260 -11.07 -24.55 -9.71
CA GLU A 260 -12.45 -24.97 -9.63
C GLU A 260 -13.27 -24.44 -10.79
N PRO A 261 -14.31 -25.18 -11.20
CA PRO A 261 -15.25 -24.66 -12.18
C PRO A 261 -16.04 -23.46 -11.62
N MET A 262 -16.45 -22.54 -12.46
CA MET A 262 -17.22 -21.36 -12.06
C MET A 262 -18.51 -21.68 -11.30
N SER A 263 -19.10 -22.86 -11.53
CA SER A 263 -20.27 -23.33 -10.78
C SER A 263 -19.96 -23.56 -9.29
N TRP A 264 -18.73 -23.94 -8.96
CA TRP A 264 -18.31 -24.07 -7.58
C TRP A 264 -18.24 -22.70 -6.89
N TYR A 265 -17.63 -21.70 -7.54
CA TYR A 265 -17.59 -20.33 -7.02
C TYR A 265 -18.98 -19.72 -6.90
N ALA A 266 -19.84 -19.97 -7.88
CA ALA A 266 -21.22 -19.51 -7.85
C ALA A 266 -21.99 -20.02 -6.61
N GLY A 267 -21.85 -21.30 -6.28
CA GLY A 267 -22.51 -21.91 -5.13
C GLY A 267 -21.89 -21.54 -3.79
N ASN A 268 -20.55 -21.51 -3.71
CA ASN A 268 -19.84 -21.37 -2.43
C ASN A 268 -19.51 -19.92 -2.06
N TYR A 269 -19.32 -19.03 -3.05
CA TYR A 269 -18.94 -17.65 -2.76
C TYR A 269 -19.97 -16.64 -3.26
N PHE A 270 -20.33 -16.66 -4.54
CA PHE A 270 -21.19 -15.61 -5.10
C PHE A 270 -22.63 -15.68 -4.61
N GLY A 271 -23.17 -16.89 -4.44
CA GLY A 271 -24.50 -17.08 -3.88
C GLY A 271 -24.64 -16.53 -2.46
N PRO A 272 -23.82 -16.98 -1.50
CA PRO A 272 -23.79 -16.43 -0.14
C PRO A 272 -23.56 -14.92 -0.08
N LEU A 273 -22.58 -14.38 -0.82
CA LEU A 273 -22.31 -12.92 -0.87
C LEU A 273 -23.49 -12.14 -1.45
N SER A 274 -24.13 -12.68 -2.50
CA SER A 274 -25.33 -12.08 -3.08
C SER A 274 -26.50 -12.06 -2.11
N ALA A 275 -26.67 -13.12 -1.30
CA ALA A 275 -27.69 -13.17 -0.26
C ALA A 275 -27.46 -12.17 0.88
N CYS A 276 -26.20 -11.86 1.20
CA CYS A 276 -25.86 -10.87 2.23
C CYS A 276 -25.89 -9.42 1.72
N ARG A 277 -26.00 -9.19 0.41
CA ARG A 277 -25.78 -7.86 -0.19
C ARG A 277 -26.72 -6.79 0.37
N SER A 278 -28.02 -7.06 0.43
CA SER A 278 -28.99 -6.09 0.95
C SER A 278 -28.71 -5.71 2.40
N PHE A 279 -28.34 -6.70 3.21
CA PHE A 279 -27.93 -6.45 4.60
C PHE A 279 -26.66 -5.57 4.68
N TYR A 280 -25.66 -5.80 3.83
CA TYR A 280 -24.46 -4.97 3.81
C TYR A 280 -24.75 -3.53 3.39
N GLU A 281 -25.61 -3.35 2.38
CA GLU A 281 -26.04 -2.01 1.93
C GLU A 281 -26.78 -1.25 3.04
N GLU A 282 -27.71 -1.91 3.74
CA GLU A 282 -28.41 -1.33 4.90
C GLU A 282 -27.45 -1.04 6.06
N TYR A 283 -26.49 -1.94 6.32
CA TYR A 283 -25.51 -1.78 7.39
C TYR A 283 -24.59 -0.58 7.14
N VAL A 284 -24.09 -0.41 5.92
CA VAL A 284 -23.26 0.74 5.55
C VAL A 284 -24.05 2.05 5.69
N GLU A 285 -25.30 2.06 5.24
CA GLU A 285 -26.15 3.25 5.36
C GLU A 285 -26.44 3.60 6.83
N PHE A 286 -26.78 2.60 7.64
CA PHE A 286 -27.02 2.77 9.08
C PHE A 286 -25.80 3.33 9.82
N ASN A 287 -24.61 2.88 9.45
CA ASN A 287 -23.34 3.31 10.08
C ASN A 287 -22.72 4.55 9.41
N ARG A 288 -23.38 5.15 8.44
CA ARG A 288 -22.85 6.34 7.75
C ARG A 288 -22.55 7.46 8.74
N GLY A 289 -21.30 7.90 8.78
CA GLY A 289 -20.85 8.95 9.69
C GLY A 289 -20.58 8.50 11.13
N THR A 290 -20.72 7.21 11.44
CA THR A 290 -20.30 6.66 12.72
C THR A 290 -18.81 6.28 12.68
N GLN A 291 -18.20 6.18 13.84
CA GLN A 291 -16.86 5.64 14.00
C GLN A 291 -16.85 4.54 15.06
N PRO A 292 -16.10 3.45 14.88
CA PRO A 292 -15.95 2.45 15.91
C PRO A 292 -15.45 3.08 17.22
N GLY A 293 -16.17 2.84 18.31
CA GLY A 293 -15.75 3.21 19.66
C GLY A 293 -14.77 2.21 20.25
N GLY A 294 -14.28 2.50 21.45
CA GLY A 294 -13.38 1.61 22.20
C GLY A 294 -12.04 2.23 22.57
N LEU A 295 -11.08 1.40 22.96
CA LEU A 295 -9.73 1.84 23.23
C LEU A 295 -9.01 2.23 21.94
N ASN A 296 -8.48 3.45 21.91
CA ASN A 296 -7.67 3.92 20.80
C ASN A 296 -6.20 3.94 21.21
N PRO A 297 -5.42 2.88 20.93
CA PRO A 297 -4.01 2.87 21.25
C PRO A 297 -3.30 3.94 20.43
N TYR A 298 -2.65 4.86 21.12
CA TYR A 298 -1.85 5.88 20.46
C TYR A 298 -0.55 5.29 19.94
N ILE A 299 -0.37 5.35 18.63
CA ILE A 299 0.92 5.09 18.00
C ILE A 299 1.47 6.44 17.54
N SER A 300 2.60 6.83 18.13
CA SER A 300 3.25 8.09 17.74
C SER A 300 3.59 8.09 16.26
N PRO A 301 3.29 9.17 15.52
CA PRO A 301 3.78 9.33 14.15
C PRO A 301 5.30 9.22 14.05
N ASP A 302 6.00 9.58 15.10
CA ASP A 302 7.46 9.52 15.19
C ASP A 302 7.99 8.13 15.58
N PHE A 303 7.10 7.15 15.78
CA PHE A 303 7.50 5.82 16.21
C PHE A 303 8.58 5.21 15.30
N VAL A 304 8.39 5.37 14.00
CA VAL A 304 9.33 4.91 12.98
C VAL A 304 10.62 5.72 12.89
N LEU A 305 10.65 6.91 13.46
CA LEU A 305 11.78 7.84 13.35
C LEU A 305 12.77 7.73 14.50
N ARG A 306 12.35 7.09 15.62
CA ARG A 306 13.14 7.02 16.84
C ARG A 306 13.69 5.63 17.05
N PRO A 307 14.97 5.47 17.37
CA PRO A 307 15.49 4.20 17.86
C PRO A 307 14.79 3.86 19.18
N HIS A 308 14.37 2.60 19.33
CA HIS A 308 13.70 2.14 20.52
C HIS A 308 14.68 1.84 21.66
N TYR A 309 15.95 1.57 21.30
CA TYR A 309 17.02 1.35 22.26
C TYR A 309 18.38 1.84 21.71
N PRO A 310 19.34 2.15 22.58
CA PRO A 310 20.65 2.62 22.16
C PRO A 310 21.36 1.62 21.25
N GLY A 311 21.94 2.11 20.15
CA GLY A 311 22.67 1.28 19.20
C GLY A 311 21.82 0.55 18.17
N GLU A 312 20.52 0.72 18.18
CA GLU A 312 19.63 0.18 17.17
C GLU A 312 19.94 0.80 15.80
N PRO A 313 20.18 -0.02 14.75
CA PRO A 313 20.46 0.51 13.43
C PRO A 313 19.22 1.23 12.85
N ALA A 314 19.44 2.29 12.07
CA ALA A 314 18.36 2.94 11.36
C ALA A 314 17.61 1.90 10.53
N PHE A 315 16.29 1.94 10.60
CA PHE A 315 15.40 1.03 9.89
C PHE A 315 15.53 -0.46 10.25
N GLY A 316 16.24 -0.84 11.32
CA GLY A 316 16.36 -2.23 11.77
C GLY A 316 15.20 -2.72 12.62
N TRP A 317 14.43 -1.82 13.18
CA TRP A 317 13.37 -2.06 14.19
C TRP A 317 11.97 -2.22 13.59
N PHE A 318 11.81 -2.11 12.30
CA PHE A 318 10.55 -2.29 11.60
C PHE A 318 9.93 -3.68 11.72
N THR A 319 10.72 -4.66 12.15
CA THR A 319 10.26 -6.04 12.27
C THR A 319 9.74 -6.40 13.66
N THR A 320 9.86 -5.51 14.65
CA THR A 320 9.43 -5.79 16.02
C THR A 320 8.02 -5.25 16.27
N GLY A 321 7.09 -6.16 16.41
CA GLY A 321 5.68 -5.96 16.46
C GLY A 321 5.12 -5.18 17.65
N ALA A 322 5.14 -3.85 17.60
CA ALA A 322 4.22 -3.04 18.44
C ALA A 322 2.73 -3.35 18.15
N ASN A 323 2.45 -4.06 17.08
CA ASN A 323 1.11 -4.41 16.66
C ASN A 323 0.55 -5.68 17.32
N ASP A 324 1.40 -6.57 17.80
CA ASP A 324 0.94 -7.82 18.39
C ASP A 324 0.16 -7.57 19.70
N VAL A 325 0.60 -6.63 20.52
CA VAL A 325 -0.11 -6.26 21.75
C VAL A 325 -1.51 -5.73 21.48
N ILE A 326 -1.69 -4.93 20.43
CA ILE A 326 -2.99 -4.36 20.09
C ILE A 326 -3.93 -5.43 19.53
N SER A 327 -3.40 -6.32 18.70
CA SER A 327 -4.15 -7.47 18.17
C SER A 327 -4.56 -8.42 19.29
N GLU A 328 -3.67 -8.68 20.25
CA GLU A 328 -4.00 -9.50 21.43
C GLU A 328 -5.05 -8.84 22.33
N LEU A 329 -4.94 -7.54 22.60
CA LEU A 329 -5.96 -6.81 23.36
C LEU A 329 -7.32 -6.84 22.65
N ALA A 330 -7.34 -6.72 21.34
CA ALA A 330 -8.56 -6.78 20.54
C ALA A 330 -9.23 -8.16 20.58
N THR A 331 -8.46 -9.25 20.78
CA THR A 331 -9.02 -10.60 20.90
C THR A 331 -9.61 -10.89 22.28
N LEU A 332 -9.32 -10.05 23.27
CA LEU A 332 -9.84 -10.18 24.63
C LEU A 332 -11.17 -9.42 24.84
N GLY A 333 -11.69 -8.74 23.83
CA GLY A 333 -12.91 -7.92 23.90
C GLY A 333 -12.63 -6.53 24.38
#